data_4140d5b35356950e4acaf3ceada91d68
#
_entry.id   4140d5b35356950e4acaf3ceada91d68
#
_cell.length_a   1.000
_cell.length_b   1.000
_cell.length_c   1.000
_cell.angle_alpha   90.00
_cell.angle_beta   90.00
_cell.angle_gamma   90.00
#
_symmetry.space_group_name_H-M   'P 1'
#
loop_
_entity.id
_entity.type
_entity.pdbx_description
1 polymer ?
#
loop_
_entity_poly.entity_id
_entity_poly.type
_entity_poly.pdbx_seq_one_letter_code
_entity_poly.pdbx_strand_id
1 'polypeptide(L)'
;MGNLTLTSRTESAPDRVAIVASEGSFTYGDLAAAVATVAGALLEGRRRLNEERVALLIPPGFRYVAAQWGTWAAGGVSVPLCISHPAPELEYVIKDSDTSVIVASKEYHPIVAPIARAGGIPLRDADDLVFAAGGKVDFPKLDDTGRALILYTSGSTGRPKGVVWTHGNLEAQLRSLSEAWEWSPDDRALMVLPLHHVHGLVNVLTCALWNAAACEVLPRFDATTTWERLTAGEITVLMAVPTIYRRLIEAWNQADGSARADMSQALATLRLMVSGSAALPVPMLDRWREISGQTLLERYGMTETGMVLSNLYRGVRIPGSVGTPLPSVEVRLVDDDGGPVGQGVDGEIEVKGPSVFREYWGRPDATVEAFRDGWFRTGDVAVVDDGVYRILGRQSVDIIKTGGEKVSALEIEDVLRGHAAVRDCAVIGIEDTEWGERVAVAVVPADDTILDLEELRAFARQRLAPYKLPRELLVLDDLPHNALGKVVKPRLRELFASATTQQL
;
A
#
# COMPACT_ATOMS: atom_id res chain seq x y z
N MET A 1 -14.42 -6.43 27.31
CA MET A 1 -15.04 -5.78 26.14
C MET A 1 -14.25 -6.23 24.93
N GLY A 2 -14.56 -7.35 24.37
CA GLY A 2 -13.79 -7.98 23.29
C GLY A 2 -14.75 -8.61 22.30
N ASN A 3 -15.47 -7.78 21.57
CA ASN A 3 -16.08 -8.18 20.31
C ASN A 3 -15.45 -7.28 19.26
N LEU A 4 -14.95 -7.86 18.18
CA LEU A 4 -14.54 -7.08 17.04
C LEU A 4 -15.64 -6.07 16.77
N THR A 5 -15.36 -4.83 17.05
CA THR A 5 -16.31 -3.71 16.95
C THR A 5 -16.82 -3.52 15.50
N LEU A 6 -16.21 -4.24 14.53
CA LEU A 6 -16.66 -4.32 13.15
C LEU A 6 -18.09 -4.90 13.03
N THR A 7 -18.40 -5.98 13.75
CA THR A 7 -19.75 -6.57 13.73
C THR A 7 -20.77 -5.70 14.47
N SER A 8 -20.39 -5.02 15.55
CA SER A 8 -21.30 -4.12 16.27
C SER A 8 -21.69 -2.88 15.46
N ARG A 9 -20.87 -2.49 14.49
CA ARG A 9 -21.17 -1.37 13.61
C ARG A 9 -22.19 -1.72 12.52
N THR A 10 -22.20 -2.98 12.06
CA THR A 10 -23.25 -3.47 11.16
C THR A 10 -24.63 -3.47 11.81
N GLU A 11 -24.69 -3.68 13.13
CA GLU A 11 -25.93 -3.69 13.89
C GLU A 11 -26.51 -2.29 14.13
N SER A 12 -25.66 -1.25 14.15
CA SER A 12 -26.10 0.13 14.44
C SER A 12 -26.76 0.85 13.26
N ALA A 13 -26.52 0.40 12.03
CA ALA A 13 -27.03 1.04 10.80
C ALA A 13 -27.30 0.01 9.69
N PRO A 14 -28.18 -0.99 9.91
CA PRO A 14 -28.34 -2.13 9.01
C PRO A 14 -28.78 -1.76 7.60
N ASP A 15 -29.55 -0.68 7.46
CA ASP A 15 -30.14 -0.26 6.17
C ASP A 15 -29.19 0.65 5.35
N ARG A 16 -28.06 1.09 5.93
CA ARG A 16 -27.09 1.90 5.19
C ARG A 16 -26.32 1.03 4.19
N VAL A 17 -26.02 1.62 3.02
CA VAL A 17 -25.16 0.99 2.03
C VAL A 17 -23.75 0.85 2.61
N ALA A 18 -23.23 -0.36 2.60
CA ALA A 18 -21.86 -0.68 2.99
C ALA A 18 -20.94 -0.82 1.78
N ILE A 19 -21.37 -1.58 0.77
CA ILE A 19 -20.54 -1.92 -0.38
C ILE A 19 -21.36 -1.72 -1.65
N VAL A 20 -20.75 -1.05 -2.62
CA VAL A 20 -21.19 -1.01 -4.02
C VAL A 20 -20.09 -1.65 -4.85
N ALA A 21 -20.44 -2.68 -5.62
CA ALA A 21 -19.49 -3.43 -6.43
C ALA A 21 -20.17 -3.96 -7.71
N SER A 22 -19.43 -4.67 -8.54
CA SER A 22 -19.98 -5.29 -9.75
C SER A 22 -21.12 -6.27 -9.47
N GLU A 23 -21.15 -6.85 -8.26
CA GLU A 23 -22.21 -7.77 -7.80
C GLU A 23 -23.50 -7.06 -7.41
N GLY A 24 -23.48 -5.76 -7.16
CA GLY A 24 -24.62 -4.97 -6.75
C GLY A 24 -24.32 -3.98 -5.64
N SER A 25 -25.39 -3.48 -5.00
CA SER A 25 -25.33 -2.62 -3.81
C SER A 25 -25.83 -3.39 -2.61
N PHE A 26 -25.03 -3.42 -1.54
CA PHE A 26 -25.28 -4.21 -0.34
C PHE A 26 -25.25 -3.32 0.89
N THR A 27 -26.19 -3.55 1.77
CA THR A 27 -26.30 -2.84 3.05
C THR A 27 -25.39 -3.47 4.12
N TYR A 28 -25.25 -2.80 5.25
CA TYR A 28 -24.59 -3.37 6.43
C TYR A 28 -25.35 -4.60 6.97
N GLY A 29 -26.67 -4.64 6.82
CA GLY A 29 -27.49 -5.82 7.16
C GLY A 29 -27.18 -7.00 6.25
N ASP A 30 -27.07 -6.78 4.94
CA ASP A 30 -26.66 -7.83 3.99
C ASP A 30 -25.26 -8.36 4.30
N LEU A 31 -24.32 -7.46 4.63
CA LEU A 31 -22.96 -7.84 5.01
C LEU A 31 -22.96 -8.66 6.31
N ALA A 32 -23.71 -8.27 7.32
CA ALA A 32 -23.82 -9.03 8.58
C ALA A 32 -24.37 -10.44 8.34
N ALA A 33 -25.40 -10.57 7.51
CA ALA A 33 -25.98 -11.86 7.15
C ALA A 33 -24.97 -12.74 6.39
N ALA A 34 -24.26 -12.19 5.41
CA ALA A 34 -23.24 -12.92 4.67
C ALA A 34 -22.06 -13.35 5.57
N VAL A 35 -21.60 -12.47 6.47
CA VAL A 35 -20.56 -12.77 7.47
C VAL A 35 -20.96 -13.93 8.36
N ALA A 36 -22.22 -13.93 8.86
CA ALA A 36 -22.72 -15.04 9.67
C ALA A 36 -22.77 -16.36 8.87
N THR A 37 -23.20 -16.30 7.61
CA THR A 37 -23.23 -17.47 6.72
C THR A 37 -21.84 -18.05 6.52
N VAL A 38 -20.86 -17.21 6.17
CA VAL A 38 -19.46 -17.62 5.97
C VAL A 38 -18.87 -18.20 7.24
N ALA A 39 -19.04 -17.50 8.38
CA ALA A 39 -18.52 -17.97 9.67
C ALA A 39 -19.10 -19.35 10.04
N GLY A 40 -20.41 -19.54 9.89
CA GLY A 40 -21.08 -20.81 10.15
C GLY A 40 -20.55 -21.94 9.28
N ALA A 41 -20.35 -21.68 7.98
CA ALA A 41 -19.81 -22.64 7.04
C ALA A 41 -18.34 -23.00 7.31
N LEU A 42 -17.50 -22.04 7.74
CA LEU A 42 -16.11 -22.30 8.11
C LEU A 42 -15.99 -23.03 9.44
N LEU A 43 -16.88 -22.75 10.38
CA LEU A 43 -16.90 -23.42 11.70
C LEU A 43 -17.28 -24.89 11.61
N GLU A 44 -18.12 -25.31 10.68
CA GLU A 44 -18.57 -26.71 10.52
C GLU A 44 -19.02 -27.34 11.86
N GLY A 45 -19.72 -26.57 12.69
CA GLY A 45 -20.18 -26.98 14.03
C GLY A 45 -19.15 -26.82 15.16
N ARG A 46 -17.93 -26.41 14.88
CA ARG A 46 -16.90 -26.06 15.86
C ARG A 46 -17.23 -24.73 16.53
N ARG A 47 -16.71 -24.51 17.73
CA ARG A 47 -16.93 -23.25 18.45
C ARG A 47 -16.09 -22.10 17.95
N ARG A 48 -14.88 -22.36 17.40
CA ARG A 48 -13.96 -21.37 16.82
C ARG A 48 -12.91 -22.04 15.93
N LEU A 49 -12.32 -21.29 15.01
CA LEU A 49 -11.24 -21.75 14.14
C LEU A 49 -9.86 -21.81 14.79
N ASN A 50 -9.69 -21.25 15.99
CA ASN A 50 -8.41 -21.24 16.70
C ASN A 50 -7.22 -20.73 15.84
N GLU A 51 -7.43 -19.59 15.18
CA GLU A 51 -6.43 -18.96 14.31
C GLU A 51 -6.03 -19.79 13.09
N GLU A 52 -6.87 -20.72 12.63
CA GLU A 52 -6.67 -21.39 11.33
C GLU A 52 -6.60 -20.36 10.21
N ARG A 53 -5.63 -20.55 9.27
CA ARG A 53 -5.40 -19.60 8.18
C ARG A 53 -6.33 -19.95 7.02
N VAL A 54 -7.09 -18.96 6.60
CA VAL A 54 -7.99 -19.01 5.45
C VAL A 54 -7.41 -18.16 4.33
N ALA A 55 -6.91 -18.79 3.28
CA ALA A 55 -6.40 -18.09 2.11
C ALA A 55 -7.54 -17.63 1.21
N LEU A 56 -7.54 -16.35 0.83
CA LEU A 56 -8.61 -15.73 0.05
C LEU A 56 -8.09 -15.33 -1.34
N LEU A 57 -8.54 -16.04 -2.38
CA LEU A 57 -8.28 -15.71 -3.78
C LEU A 57 -9.59 -15.27 -4.46
N ILE A 58 -10.03 -14.09 -4.09
CA ILE A 58 -11.32 -13.51 -4.47
C ILE A 58 -11.06 -12.10 -4.98
N PRO A 59 -11.64 -11.68 -6.13
CA PRO A 59 -11.56 -10.30 -6.60
C PRO A 59 -12.14 -9.31 -5.58
N PRO A 60 -11.68 -8.04 -5.61
CA PRO A 60 -12.30 -7.00 -4.80
C PRO A 60 -13.80 -6.91 -5.06
N GLY A 61 -14.61 -6.94 -4.00
CA GLY A 61 -16.05 -6.90 -4.07
C GLY A 61 -16.71 -7.36 -2.77
N PHE A 62 -18.03 -7.51 -2.79
CA PHE A 62 -18.81 -7.93 -1.63
C PHE A 62 -18.40 -9.32 -1.11
N ARG A 63 -18.17 -10.27 -2.02
CA ARG A 63 -17.75 -11.64 -1.66
C ARG A 63 -16.45 -11.67 -0.88
N TYR A 64 -15.49 -10.83 -1.29
CA TYR A 64 -14.21 -10.72 -0.59
C TYR A 64 -14.41 -10.26 0.85
N VAL A 65 -15.19 -9.19 1.05
CA VAL A 65 -15.43 -8.62 2.39
C VAL A 65 -16.17 -9.62 3.26
N ALA A 66 -17.21 -10.26 2.76
CA ALA A 66 -17.97 -11.27 3.49
C ALA A 66 -17.09 -12.46 3.89
N ALA A 67 -16.24 -12.96 2.98
CA ALA A 67 -15.33 -14.06 3.25
C ALA A 67 -14.27 -13.68 4.33
N GLN A 68 -13.68 -12.49 4.21
CA GLN A 68 -12.69 -12.01 5.17
C GLN A 68 -13.29 -11.77 6.55
N TRP A 69 -14.41 -11.06 6.63
CA TRP A 69 -15.04 -10.76 7.93
C TRP A 69 -15.66 -12.01 8.56
N GLY A 70 -16.17 -12.94 7.74
CA GLY A 70 -16.63 -14.25 8.19
C GLY A 70 -15.50 -15.10 8.77
N THR A 71 -14.32 -15.05 8.16
CA THR A 71 -13.11 -15.68 8.68
C THR A 71 -12.74 -15.12 10.06
N TRP A 72 -12.72 -13.79 10.19
CA TRP A 72 -12.45 -13.14 11.48
C TRP A 72 -13.53 -13.47 12.53
N ALA A 73 -14.80 -13.39 12.16
CA ALA A 73 -15.91 -13.70 13.06
C ALA A 73 -15.88 -15.15 13.56
N ALA A 74 -15.35 -16.08 12.76
CA ALA A 74 -15.13 -17.47 13.16
C ALA A 74 -13.85 -17.67 14.01
N GLY A 75 -13.04 -16.63 14.22
CA GLY A 75 -11.75 -16.69 14.93
C GLY A 75 -10.62 -17.30 14.10
N GLY A 76 -10.70 -17.16 12.79
CA GLY A 76 -9.65 -17.51 11.83
C GLY A 76 -8.77 -16.33 11.47
N VAL A 77 -7.69 -16.61 10.74
CA VAL A 77 -6.73 -15.63 10.24
C VAL A 77 -6.85 -15.55 8.73
N SER A 78 -7.17 -14.38 8.18
CA SER A 78 -7.24 -14.20 6.73
C SER A 78 -5.85 -14.06 6.10
N VAL A 79 -5.64 -14.72 4.97
CA VAL A 79 -4.42 -14.63 4.15
C VAL A 79 -4.84 -14.19 2.73
N PRO A 80 -4.89 -12.87 2.49
CA PRO A 80 -5.23 -12.35 1.17
C PRO A 80 -4.20 -12.73 0.12
N LEU A 81 -4.64 -13.36 -0.95
CA LEU A 81 -3.80 -13.74 -2.08
C LEU A 81 -3.93 -12.72 -3.22
N CYS A 82 -2.84 -12.49 -3.93
CA CYS A 82 -2.86 -11.64 -5.12
C CYS A 82 -3.48 -12.39 -6.30
N ILE A 83 -4.58 -11.88 -6.83
CA ILE A 83 -5.32 -12.50 -7.95
C ILE A 83 -4.56 -12.51 -9.28
N SER A 84 -3.48 -11.73 -9.39
CA SER A 84 -2.61 -11.68 -10.59
C SER A 84 -1.33 -12.51 -10.45
N HIS A 85 -1.12 -13.17 -9.30
CA HIS A 85 0.07 -13.99 -9.11
C HIS A 85 -0.04 -15.33 -9.85
N PRO A 86 1.06 -15.81 -10.46
CA PRO A 86 1.13 -17.13 -11.05
C PRO A 86 1.09 -18.24 -9.98
N ALA A 87 0.75 -19.46 -10.39
CA ALA A 87 0.61 -20.60 -9.49
C ALA A 87 1.80 -20.81 -8.51
N PRO A 88 3.09 -20.68 -8.90
CA PRO A 88 4.20 -20.88 -7.97
C PRO A 88 4.25 -19.88 -6.81
N GLU A 89 3.86 -18.62 -7.06
CA GLU A 89 3.80 -17.60 -6.01
C GLU A 89 2.63 -17.83 -5.05
N LEU A 90 1.47 -18.21 -5.60
CA LEU A 90 0.30 -18.60 -4.79
C LEU A 90 0.62 -19.82 -3.93
N GLU A 91 1.25 -20.84 -4.53
CA GLU A 91 1.67 -22.05 -3.82
C GLU A 91 2.63 -21.75 -2.68
N TYR A 92 3.58 -20.84 -2.91
CA TYR A 92 4.51 -20.38 -1.86
C TYR A 92 3.75 -19.78 -0.66
N VAL A 93 2.86 -18.84 -0.90
CA VAL A 93 2.10 -18.17 0.17
C VAL A 93 1.20 -19.17 0.92
N ILE A 94 0.49 -20.02 0.20
CA ILE A 94 -0.40 -21.06 0.76
C ILE A 94 0.38 -22.01 1.67
N LYS A 95 1.55 -22.47 1.24
CA LYS A 95 2.40 -23.38 2.01
C LYS A 95 3.08 -22.67 3.21
N ASP A 96 3.67 -21.50 2.98
CA ASP A 96 4.40 -20.77 4.01
C ASP A 96 3.47 -20.29 5.13
N SER A 97 2.24 -19.90 4.81
CA SER A 97 1.22 -19.53 5.81
C SER A 97 0.60 -20.71 6.56
N ASP A 98 0.92 -21.95 6.20
CA ASP A 98 0.26 -23.15 6.72
C ASP A 98 -1.27 -23.04 6.60
N THR A 99 -1.75 -22.70 5.40
CA THR A 99 -3.17 -22.49 5.09
C THR A 99 -4.00 -23.73 5.36
N SER A 100 -5.08 -23.58 6.11
CA SER A 100 -6.02 -24.68 6.46
C SER A 100 -7.19 -24.82 5.49
N VAL A 101 -7.61 -23.70 4.88
CA VAL A 101 -8.72 -23.65 3.91
C VAL A 101 -8.41 -22.61 2.84
N ILE A 102 -8.71 -22.91 1.59
CA ILE A 102 -8.66 -21.94 0.48
C ILE A 102 -10.10 -21.58 0.12
N VAL A 103 -10.41 -20.29 0.08
CA VAL A 103 -11.67 -19.76 -0.47
C VAL A 103 -11.33 -18.99 -1.74
N ALA A 104 -11.89 -19.40 -2.87
CA ALA A 104 -11.60 -18.81 -4.16
C ALA A 104 -12.85 -18.65 -5.01
N SER A 105 -12.88 -17.59 -5.83
CA SER A 105 -13.89 -17.48 -6.89
C SER A 105 -13.63 -18.49 -8.00
N LYS A 106 -14.69 -18.98 -8.66
CA LYS A 106 -14.66 -20.06 -9.66
C LYS A 106 -13.61 -19.87 -10.75
N GLU A 107 -13.41 -18.62 -11.16
CA GLU A 107 -12.43 -18.25 -12.19
C GLU A 107 -10.97 -18.59 -11.82
N TYR A 108 -10.65 -18.65 -10.52
CA TYR A 108 -9.31 -19.00 -10.02
C TYR A 108 -9.15 -20.47 -9.64
N HIS A 109 -10.23 -21.28 -9.67
CA HIS A 109 -10.15 -22.71 -9.38
C HIS A 109 -9.13 -23.45 -10.26
N PRO A 110 -9.01 -23.17 -11.58
CA PRO A 110 -7.99 -23.82 -12.41
C PRO A 110 -6.57 -23.64 -11.90
N ILE A 111 -6.28 -22.51 -11.25
CA ILE A 111 -4.94 -22.19 -10.71
C ILE A 111 -4.72 -22.83 -9.33
N VAL A 112 -5.71 -22.71 -8.42
CA VAL A 112 -5.52 -23.15 -7.03
C VAL A 112 -5.94 -24.57 -6.73
N ALA A 113 -6.81 -25.21 -7.52
CA ALA A 113 -7.25 -26.57 -7.26
C ALA A 113 -6.11 -27.61 -7.33
N PRO A 114 -5.10 -27.50 -8.23
CA PRO A 114 -3.92 -28.36 -8.18
C PRO A 114 -3.13 -28.20 -6.88
N ILE A 115 -2.95 -26.94 -6.42
CA ILE A 115 -2.23 -26.61 -5.17
C ILE A 115 -2.99 -27.20 -3.97
N ALA A 116 -4.30 -26.98 -3.90
CA ALA A 116 -5.18 -27.51 -2.86
C ALA A 116 -5.11 -29.02 -2.76
N ARG A 117 -5.21 -29.73 -3.90
CA ARG A 117 -5.10 -31.20 -3.95
C ARG A 117 -3.74 -31.70 -3.48
N ALA A 118 -2.66 -31.08 -3.95
CA ALA A 118 -1.31 -31.48 -3.57
C ALA A 118 -1.05 -31.27 -2.06
N GLY A 119 -1.63 -30.25 -1.44
CA GLY A 119 -1.52 -29.95 -0.02
C GLY A 119 -2.59 -30.64 0.85
N GLY A 120 -3.57 -31.34 0.26
CA GLY A 120 -4.71 -31.88 1.02
C GLY A 120 -5.58 -30.80 1.67
N ILE A 121 -5.58 -29.58 1.11
CA ILE A 121 -6.25 -28.41 1.66
C ILE A 121 -7.66 -28.30 1.08
N PRO A 122 -8.73 -28.18 1.89
CA PRO A 122 -10.07 -27.93 1.40
C PRO A 122 -10.14 -26.65 0.54
N LEU A 123 -10.75 -26.76 -0.64
CA LEU A 123 -11.06 -25.63 -1.51
C LEU A 123 -12.58 -25.38 -1.46
N ARG A 124 -12.95 -24.15 -1.10
CA ARG A 124 -14.34 -23.69 -1.04
C ARG A 124 -14.56 -22.64 -2.14
N ASP A 125 -15.71 -22.72 -2.79
CA ASP A 125 -16.13 -21.69 -3.73
C ASP A 125 -16.68 -20.47 -2.98
N ALA A 126 -16.29 -19.28 -3.39
CA ALA A 126 -16.68 -18.05 -2.72
C ALA A 126 -18.19 -17.74 -2.84
N ASP A 127 -18.81 -18.05 -4.01
CA ASP A 127 -20.25 -17.86 -4.20
C ASP A 127 -21.07 -18.82 -3.34
N ASP A 128 -20.68 -20.09 -3.35
CA ASP A 128 -21.35 -21.13 -2.55
C ASP A 128 -21.22 -20.82 -1.05
N LEU A 129 -20.12 -20.21 -0.62
CA LEU A 129 -19.87 -19.86 0.77
C LEU A 129 -20.64 -18.62 1.22
N VAL A 130 -20.66 -17.56 0.41
CA VAL A 130 -21.23 -16.25 0.77
C VAL A 130 -22.76 -16.22 0.63
N PHE A 131 -23.29 -16.89 -0.39
CA PHE A 131 -24.73 -16.87 -0.70
C PHE A 131 -25.47 -18.17 -0.31
N ALA A 132 -24.86 -19.01 0.51
CA ALA A 132 -25.54 -20.17 1.07
C ALA A 132 -26.71 -19.74 1.99
N ALA A 133 -27.62 -20.66 2.23
CA ALA A 133 -28.67 -20.44 3.23
C ALA A 133 -28.01 -20.36 4.63
N GLY A 134 -28.01 -19.17 5.21
CA GLY A 134 -27.39 -18.92 6.54
C GLY A 134 -28.24 -19.45 7.69
N GLY A 135 -27.57 -19.83 8.77
CA GLY A 135 -28.14 -20.18 10.06
C GLY A 135 -27.72 -19.22 11.15
N LYS A 136 -28.36 -19.31 12.32
CA LYS A 136 -27.92 -18.53 13.50
C LYS A 136 -26.57 -19.08 13.95
N VAL A 137 -25.56 -18.20 14.07
CA VAL A 137 -24.21 -18.54 14.49
C VAL A 137 -23.91 -17.84 15.82
N ASP A 138 -23.43 -18.58 16.81
CA ASP A 138 -22.86 -18.00 18.01
C ASP A 138 -21.38 -17.71 17.76
N PHE A 139 -21.06 -16.43 17.59
CA PHE A 139 -19.67 -16.00 17.34
C PHE A 139 -18.79 -16.23 18.59
N PRO A 140 -17.55 -16.72 18.40
CA PRO A 140 -16.59 -16.79 19.48
C PRO A 140 -16.22 -15.40 20.00
N LYS A 141 -15.91 -15.28 21.27
CA LYS A 141 -15.24 -14.08 21.77
C LYS A 141 -13.82 -14.06 21.25
N LEU A 142 -13.47 -12.98 20.59
CA LEU A 142 -12.13 -12.74 20.07
C LEU A 142 -11.32 -11.91 21.06
N ASP A 143 -10.03 -12.18 21.11
CA ASP A 143 -9.06 -11.45 21.92
C ASP A 143 -8.30 -10.47 21.02
N ASP A 144 -8.03 -9.26 21.50
CA ASP A 144 -7.29 -8.24 20.76
C ASP A 144 -5.87 -8.71 20.41
N THR A 145 -5.31 -9.62 21.19
CA THR A 145 -4.02 -10.25 20.90
C THR A 145 -4.10 -11.39 19.89
N GLY A 146 -5.32 -11.87 19.55
CA GLY A 146 -5.53 -12.90 18.54
C GLY A 146 -5.09 -12.43 17.15
N ARG A 147 -4.46 -13.33 16.38
CA ARG A 147 -4.08 -13.07 15.00
C ARG A 147 -5.32 -12.93 14.12
N ALA A 148 -5.34 -11.93 13.26
CA ALA A 148 -6.45 -11.64 12.36
C ALA A 148 -6.05 -11.73 10.88
N LEU A 149 -4.83 -11.34 10.56
CA LEU A 149 -4.42 -11.11 9.17
C LEU A 149 -2.95 -11.45 8.98
N ILE A 150 -2.60 -12.09 7.87
CA ILE A 150 -1.23 -12.25 7.40
C ILE A 150 -1.12 -11.65 6.00
N LEU A 151 -0.34 -10.58 5.87
CA LEU A 151 -0.03 -9.94 4.59
C LEU A 151 1.38 -10.26 4.15
N TYR A 152 1.54 -10.77 2.94
CA TYR A 152 2.86 -11.08 2.40
C TYR A 152 3.49 -9.86 1.75
N THR A 153 4.74 -9.58 2.11
CA THR A 153 5.54 -8.50 1.52
C THR A 153 6.68 -9.08 0.70
N SER A 154 6.96 -8.48 -0.45
CA SER A 154 8.19 -8.74 -1.20
C SER A 154 9.36 -8.14 -0.42
N GLY A 155 9.96 -8.90 0.49
CA GLY A 155 11.15 -8.46 1.22
C GLY A 155 12.27 -8.05 0.26
N SER A 156 13.06 -7.04 0.63
CA SER A 156 14.20 -6.54 -0.16
C SER A 156 15.33 -7.58 -0.31
N THR A 157 15.29 -8.67 0.44
CA THR A 157 16.42 -9.62 0.59
C THR A 157 16.08 -11.08 0.29
N GLY A 158 14.92 -11.39 -0.31
CA GLY A 158 14.60 -12.79 -0.58
C GLY A 158 13.12 -13.09 -0.80
N ARG A 159 12.67 -14.27 -0.36
CA ARG A 159 11.28 -14.68 -0.49
C ARG A 159 10.35 -13.81 0.37
N PRO A 160 9.11 -13.60 -0.06
CA PRO A 160 8.12 -12.83 0.69
C PRO A 160 7.94 -13.34 2.12
N LYS A 161 7.78 -12.39 3.08
CA LYS A 161 7.52 -12.70 4.49
C LYS A 161 6.06 -12.39 4.83
N GLY A 162 5.42 -13.24 5.61
CA GLY A 162 4.08 -13.00 6.13
C GLY A 162 4.12 -12.07 7.34
N VAL A 163 3.57 -10.88 7.22
CA VAL A 163 3.42 -9.90 8.32
C VAL A 163 2.13 -10.17 9.05
N VAL A 164 2.21 -10.47 10.34
CA VAL A 164 1.07 -10.86 11.17
C VAL A 164 0.49 -9.67 11.91
N TRP A 165 -0.78 -9.38 11.66
CA TRP A 165 -1.57 -8.41 12.39
C TRP A 165 -2.54 -9.10 13.35
N THR A 166 -2.64 -8.57 14.56
CA THR A 166 -3.68 -8.95 15.52
C THR A 166 -4.95 -8.11 15.32
N HIS A 167 -6.04 -8.53 15.95
CA HIS A 167 -7.25 -7.71 16.00
C HIS A 167 -7.00 -6.35 16.65
N GLY A 168 -6.14 -6.29 17.68
CA GLY A 168 -5.73 -5.06 18.32
C GLY A 168 -4.91 -4.14 17.42
N ASN A 169 -3.99 -4.68 16.59
CA ASN A 169 -3.25 -3.88 15.62
C ASN A 169 -4.20 -3.24 14.58
N LEU A 170 -5.17 -4.02 14.07
CA LEU A 170 -6.19 -3.52 13.14
C LEU A 170 -7.01 -2.40 13.78
N GLU A 171 -7.55 -2.63 14.99
CA GLU A 171 -8.36 -1.63 15.68
C GLU A 171 -7.58 -0.34 15.95
N ALA A 172 -6.33 -0.44 16.40
CA ALA A 172 -5.48 0.71 16.64
C ALA A 172 -5.26 1.55 15.39
N GLN A 173 -4.97 0.88 14.25
CA GLN A 173 -4.81 1.56 12.97
C GLN A 173 -6.09 2.25 12.52
N LEU A 174 -7.24 1.56 12.61
CA LEU A 174 -8.52 2.10 12.18
C LEU A 174 -8.94 3.31 13.03
N ARG A 175 -8.73 3.27 14.34
CA ARG A 175 -8.98 4.40 15.25
C ARG A 175 -8.10 5.60 14.90
N SER A 176 -6.80 5.36 14.72
CA SER A 176 -5.83 6.39 14.37
C SER A 176 -6.20 7.12 13.07
N LEU A 177 -6.55 6.36 12.01
CA LEU A 177 -6.96 6.94 10.74
C LEU A 177 -8.34 7.61 10.79
N SER A 178 -9.28 7.06 11.57
CA SER A 178 -10.60 7.66 11.76
C SER A 178 -10.48 9.05 12.38
N GLU A 179 -9.63 9.18 13.40
CA GLU A 179 -9.35 10.44 14.06
C GLU A 179 -8.62 11.42 13.14
N ALA A 180 -7.46 10.99 12.60
CA ALA A 180 -6.57 11.86 11.81
C ALA A 180 -7.21 12.39 10.53
N TRP A 181 -8.07 11.61 9.89
CA TRP A 181 -8.69 11.96 8.60
C TRP A 181 -10.20 12.23 8.71
N GLU A 182 -10.70 12.34 9.95
CA GLU A 182 -12.09 12.69 10.26
C GLU A 182 -13.11 11.85 9.45
N TRP A 183 -12.92 10.53 9.44
CA TRP A 183 -13.88 9.65 8.78
C TRP A 183 -15.27 9.72 9.40
N SER A 184 -16.29 9.71 8.55
CA SER A 184 -17.68 9.79 8.96
C SER A 184 -18.56 8.76 8.23
N PRO A 185 -19.75 8.45 8.77
CA PRO A 185 -20.71 7.60 8.07
C PRO A 185 -21.16 8.14 6.72
N ASP A 186 -21.03 9.44 6.48
CA ASP A 186 -21.47 10.08 5.22
C ASP A 186 -20.41 9.98 4.11
N ASP A 187 -19.26 9.37 4.41
CA ASP A 187 -18.24 9.15 3.41
C ASP A 187 -18.60 8.02 2.45
N ARG A 188 -18.12 8.19 1.22
CA ARG A 188 -18.11 7.16 0.20
C ARG A 188 -16.72 7.06 -0.41
N ALA A 189 -16.00 6.00 -0.08
CA ALA A 189 -14.67 5.76 -0.60
C ALA A 189 -14.71 5.03 -1.93
N LEU A 190 -13.93 5.48 -2.92
CA LEU A 190 -13.70 4.73 -4.15
C LEU A 190 -12.45 3.84 -3.98
N MET A 191 -12.67 2.53 -4.02
CA MET A 191 -11.64 1.52 -3.85
C MET A 191 -11.12 1.07 -5.21
N VAL A 192 -9.87 1.45 -5.50
CA VAL A 192 -9.16 1.16 -6.77
C VAL A 192 -7.86 0.38 -6.54
N LEU A 193 -7.61 -0.03 -5.29
CA LEU A 193 -6.36 -0.64 -4.85
C LEU A 193 -6.52 -2.16 -4.63
N PRO A 194 -5.44 -2.94 -4.77
CA PRO A 194 -5.50 -4.37 -4.52
C PRO A 194 -5.69 -4.71 -3.03
N LEU A 195 -6.46 -5.76 -2.74
CA LEU A 195 -6.81 -6.18 -1.37
C LEU A 195 -5.78 -7.08 -0.68
N HIS A 196 -4.70 -7.48 -1.36
CA HIS A 196 -3.56 -8.18 -0.74
C HIS A 196 -2.51 -7.23 -0.16
N HIS A 197 -2.81 -5.91 -0.10
CA HIS A 197 -1.96 -4.88 0.49
C HIS A 197 -2.70 -4.08 1.55
N VAL A 198 -1.95 -3.71 2.60
CA VAL A 198 -2.48 -2.94 3.74
C VAL A 198 -3.18 -1.66 3.31
N HIS A 199 -2.69 -0.97 2.26
CA HIS A 199 -3.27 0.28 1.77
C HIS A 199 -4.72 0.10 1.33
N GLY A 200 -4.99 -0.82 0.43
CA GLY A 200 -6.35 -1.09 -0.05
C GLY A 200 -7.21 -1.75 1.03
N LEU A 201 -6.68 -2.81 1.63
CA LEU A 201 -7.45 -3.65 2.53
C LEU A 201 -7.79 -2.98 3.85
N VAL A 202 -6.78 -2.43 4.54
CA VAL A 202 -6.97 -1.88 5.89
C VAL A 202 -7.34 -0.40 5.81
N ASN A 203 -6.54 0.40 5.09
CA ASN A 203 -6.68 1.86 5.19
C ASN A 203 -7.82 2.43 4.36
N VAL A 204 -8.26 1.75 3.28
CA VAL A 204 -9.44 2.16 2.51
C VAL A 204 -10.65 1.34 2.92
N LEU A 205 -10.68 0.06 2.54
CA LEU A 205 -11.87 -0.77 2.67
C LEU A 205 -12.31 -0.94 4.13
N THR A 206 -11.42 -1.48 4.98
CA THR A 206 -11.78 -1.75 6.38
C THR A 206 -12.02 -0.45 7.14
N CYS A 207 -11.26 0.63 6.84
CA CYS A 207 -11.45 1.93 7.47
C CYS A 207 -12.80 2.57 7.11
N ALA A 208 -13.23 2.52 5.85
CA ALA A 208 -14.55 2.97 5.45
C ALA A 208 -15.65 2.22 6.22
N LEU A 209 -15.58 0.90 6.21
CA LEU A 209 -16.58 0.05 6.87
C LEU A 209 -16.55 0.18 8.40
N TRP A 210 -15.38 0.41 9.00
CA TRP A 210 -15.24 0.70 10.43
C TRP A 210 -16.02 1.96 10.84
N ASN A 211 -16.06 2.96 9.96
CA ASN A 211 -16.74 4.23 10.21
C ASN A 211 -18.21 4.26 9.73
N ALA A 212 -18.79 3.11 9.39
CA ALA A 212 -20.13 2.98 8.82
C ALA A 212 -20.31 3.78 7.51
N ALA A 213 -19.23 4.04 6.79
CA ALA A 213 -19.19 4.69 5.49
C ALA A 213 -19.40 3.68 4.35
N ALA A 214 -19.78 4.16 3.17
CA ALA A 214 -19.86 3.30 1.99
C ALA A 214 -18.49 3.11 1.34
N CYS A 215 -18.25 1.91 0.81
CA CYS A 215 -17.09 1.63 -0.03
C CYS A 215 -17.56 1.16 -1.41
N GLU A 216 -17.26 1.95 -2.44
CA GLU A 216 -17.49 1.56 -3.82
C GLU A 216 -16.23 0.91 -4.38
N VAL A 217 -16.36 -0.34 -4.83
CA VAL A 217 -15.23 -1.20 -5.16
C VAL A 217 -15.17 -1.44 -6.65
N LEU A 218 -14.09 -1.01 -7.29
CA LEU A 218 -13.75 -1.42 -8.64
C LEU A 218 -12.92 -2.72 -8.58
N PRO A 219 -13.24 -3.73 -9.38
CA PRO A 219 -12.52 -5.01 -9.36
C PRO A 219 -11.06 -4.87 -9.78
N ARG A 220 -10.77 -3.84 -10.56
CA ARG A 220 -9.41 -3.40 -10.95
C ARG A 220 -9.43 -1.90 -11.24
N PHE A 221 -8.28 -1.26 -11.09
CA PHE A 221 -8.14 0.13 -11.53
C PHE A 221 -8.26 0.25 -13.05
N ASP A 222 -9.09 1.16 -13.50
CA ASP A 222 -9.20 1.65 -14.86
C ASP A 222 -9.43 3.17 -14.82
N ALA A 223 -8.65 3.95 -15.57
CA ALA A 223 -8.69 5.39 -15.47
C ALA A 223 -10.03 5.99 -15.96
N THR A 224 -10.59 5.44 -17.04
CA THR A 224 -11.87 5.88 -17.59
C THR A 224 -13.00 5.62 -16.61
N THR A 225 -13.13 4.38 -16.14
CA THR A 225 -14.16 4.01 -15.15
C THR A 225 -13.99 4.79 -13.85
N THR A 226 -12.74 5.03 -13.41
CA THR A 226 -12.47 5.83 -12.21
C THR A 226 -12.98 7.25 -12.39
N TRP A 227 -12.71 7.90 -13.52
CA TRP A 227 -13.23 9.23 -13.82
C TRP A 227 -14.75 9.26 -13.92
N GLU A 228 -15.39 8.27 -14.56
CA GLU A 228 -16.84 8.13 -14.61
C GLU A 228 -17.46 8.12 -13.20
N ARG A 229 -16.86 7.36 -12.27
CA ARG A 229 -17.33 7.30 -10.88
C ARG A 229 -17.11 8.60 -10.11
N LEU A 230 -15.97 9.26 -10.33
CA LEU A 230 -15.67 10.56 -9.72
C LEU A 230 -16.65 11.64 -10.23
N THR A 231 -16.93 11.66 -11.54
CA THR A 231 -17.85 12.64 -12.16
C THR A 231 -19.32 12.42 -11.78
N ALA A 232 -19.70 11.22 -11.31
CA ALA A 232 -21.01 10.97 -10.74
C ALA A 232 -21.27 11.78 -9.45
N GLY A 233 -20.23 12.33 -8.81
CA GLY A 233 -20.35 13.28 -7.69
C GLY A 233 -20.69 12.65 -6.33
N GLU A 234 -20.67 11.33 -6.22
CA GLU A 234 -21.02 10.63 -4.97
C GLU A 234 -19.80 10.27 -4.11
N ILE A 235 -18.60 10.31 -4.69
CA ILE A 235 -17.35 9.93 -4.01
C ILE A 235 -16.84 11.10 -3.17
N THR A 236 -16.51 10.82 -1.92
CA THR A 236 -15.92 11.81 -0.99
C THR A 236 -14.46 11.54 -0.66
N VAL A 237 -14.02 10.29 -0.82
CA VAL A 237 -12.65 9.84 -0.48
C VAL A 237 -12.04 9.03 -1.62
N LEU A 238 -10.84 9.43 -2.06
CA LEU A 238 -10.01 8.68 -2.99
C LEU A 238 -8.62 8.49 -2.41
N MET A 239 -8.20 7.23 -2.22
CA MET A 239 -6.83 6.90 -1.84
C MET A 239 -6.19 6.09 -2.96
N ALA A 240 -5.02 6.54 -3.40
CA ALA A 240 -4.33 5.91 -4.50
C ALA A 240 -2.80 5.96 -4.33
N VAL A 241 -2.11 5.34 -5.25
CA VAL A 241 -0.65 5.41 -5.38
C VAL A 241 -0.26 6.39 -6.49
N PRO A 242 0.98 6.92 -6.52
CA PRO A 242 1.39 7.89 -7.53
C PRO A 242 1.14 7.43 -8.98
N THR A 243 1.33 6.15 -9.28
CA THR A 243 1.07 5.61 -10.63
C THR A 243 -0.40 5.70 -11.06
N ILE A 244 -1.34 5.59 -10.11
CA ILE A 244 -2.77 5.79 -10.39
C ILE A 244 -3.04 7.27 -10.66
N TYR A 245 -2.51 8.20 -9.85
CA TYR A 245 -2.65 9.63 -10.11
C TYR A 245 -2.06 10.03 -11.45
N ARG A 246 -0.89 9.49 -11.83
CA ARG A 246 -0.31 9.70 -13.16
C ARG A 246 -1.28 9.31 -14.27
N ARG A 247 -1.85 8.11 -14.22
CA ARG A 247 -2.81 7.64 -15.23
C ARG A 247 -4.10 8.47 -15.27
N LEU A 248 -4.56 8.96 -14.13
CA LEU A 248 -5.71 9.87 -14.06
C LEU A 248 -5.37 11.23 -14.71
N ILE A 249 -4.18 11.76 -14.48
CA ILE A 249 -3.68 12.98 -15.13
C ILE A 249 -3.55 12.78 -16.66
N GLU A 250 -3.01 11.64 -17.09
CA GLU A 250 -2.91 11.29 -18.51
C GLU A 250 -4.29 11.24 -19.19
N ALA A 251 -5.28 10.59 -18.57
CA ALA A 251 -6.65 10.54 -19.07
C ALA A 251 -7.30 11.94 -19.12
N TRP A 252 -7.07 12.77 -18.10
CA TRP A 252 -7.53 14.17 -18.09
C TRP A 252 -6.88 14.97 -19.22
N ASN A 253 -5.58 14.81 -19.49
CA ASN A 253 -4.88 15.49 -20.58
C ASN A 253 -5.41 15.10 -21.97
N GLN A 254 -5.91 13.87 -22.13
CA GLN A 254 -6.47 13.37 -23.40
C GLN A 254 -7.93 13.78 -23.60
N ALA A 255 -8.65 14.20 -22.56
CA ALA A 255 -10.03 14.63 -22.63
C ALA A 255 -10.17 15.99 -23.37
N ASP A 256 -11.33 16.26 -23.96
CA ASP A 256 -11.64 17.57 -24.53
C ASP A 256 -11.88 18.65 -23.44
N GLY A 257 -11.98 19.91 -23.87
CA GLY A 257 -12.08 21.04 -22.93
C GLY A 257 -13.32 21.00 -22.01
N SER A 258 -14.44 20.50 -22.50
CA SER A 258 -15.68 20.38 -21.72
C SER A 258 -15.54 19.26 -20.70
N ALA A 259 -15.07 18.08 -21.13
CA ALA A 259 -14.85 16.94 -20.26
C ALA A 259 -13.81 17.25 -19.18
N ARG A 260 -12.74 17.97 -19.49
CA ARG A 260 -11.76 18.44 -18.49
C ARG A 260 -12.39 19.31 -17.40
N ALA A 261 -13.27 20.23 -17.81
CA ALA A 261 -13.95 21.10 -16.85
C ALA A 261 -14.83 20.29 -15.90
N ASP A 262 -15.61 19.35 -16.44
CA ASP A 262 -16.49 18.48 -15.66
C ASP A 262 -15.68 17.58 -14.71
N MET A 263 -14.60 16.98 -15.20
CA MET A 263 -13.67 16.17 -14.39
C MET A 263 -13.04 16.98 -13.25
N SER A 264 -12.58 18.20 -13.52
CA SER A 264 -12.00 19.08 -12.49
C SER A 264 -13.04 19.53 -11.47
N GLN A 265 -14.26 19.86 -11.92
CA GLN A 265 -15.36 20.25 -11.04
C GLN A 265 -15.79 19.11 -10.13
N ALA A 266 -15.81 17.88 -10.62
CA ALA A 266 -16.15 16.68 -9.84
C ALA A 266 -15.22 16.47 -8.67
N LEU A 267 -13.92 16.79 -8.80
CA LEU A 267 -12.95 16.65 -7.71
C LEU A 267 -13.23 17.60 -6.53
N ALA A 268 -14.01 18.64 -6.71
CA ALA A 268 -14.42 19.54 -5.63
C ALA A 268 -15.35 18.85 -4.60
N THR A 269 -16.01 17.75 -4.97
CA THR A 269 -16.83 16.95 -4.04
C THR A 269 -16.00 16.05 -3.12
N LEU A 270 -14.76 15.74 -3.50
CA LEU A 270 -13.87 14.94 -2.67
C LEU A 270 -13.33 15.78 -1.51
N ARG A 271 -13.61 15.33 -0.29
CA ARG A 271 -13.05 15.97 0.90
C ARG A 271 -11.62 15.50 1.21
N LEU A 272 -11.26 14.30 0.74
CA LEU A 272 -9.97 13.69 1.03
C LEU A 272 -9.43 12.93 -0.17
N MET A 273 -8.26 13.35 -0.63
CA MET A 273 -7.46 12.64 -1.62
C MET A 273 -6.08 12.35 -1.05
N VAL A 274 -5.71 11.06 -1.00
CA VAL A 274 -4.48 10.57 -0.33
C VAL A 274 -3.56 9.89 -1.32
N SER A 275 -2.26 10.20 -1.24
CA SER A 275 -1.21 9.48 -1.96
C SER A 275 -0.23 8.81 -0.99
N GLY A 276 0.29 7.65 -1.39
CA GLY A 276 1.35 6.97 -0.63
C GLY A 276 1.70 5.60 -1.17
N SER A 277 2.41 4.80 -0.38
CA SER A 277 3.05 3.52 -0.75
C SER A 277 4.24 3.64 -1.69
N ALA A 278 4.48 4.82 -2.26
CA ALA A 278 5.69 5.23 -2.99
C ALA A 278 5.84 6.73 -2.81
N ALA A 279 7.04 7.25 -3.07
CA ALA A 279 7.29 8.70 -3.09
C ALA A 279 6.40 9.36 -4.16
N LEU A 280 5.78 10.48 -3.80
CA LEU A 280 4.99 11.30 -4.72
C LEU A 280 5.88 12.40 -5.29
N PRO A 281 6.20 12.39 -6.59
CA PRO A 281 6.98 13.48 -7.18
C PRO A 281 6.28 14.83 -7.02
N VAL A 282 7.01 15.84 -6.58
CA VAL A 282 6.45 17.19 -6.38
C VAL A 282 5.81 17.75 -7.66
N PRO A 283 6.41 17.60 -8.86
CA PRO A 283 5.74 18.03 -10.11
C PRO A 283 4.39 17.35 -10.35
N MET A 284 4.24 16.08 -9.98
CA MET A 284 2.96 15.36 -10.09
C MET A 284 1.92 15.90 -9.10
N LEU A 285 2.34 16.17 -7.86
CA LEU A 285 1.49 16.78 -6.84
C LEU A 285 1.00 18.17 -7.30
N ASP A 286 1.90 19.01 -7.84
CA ASP A 286 1.56 20.33 -8.35
C ASP A 286 0.60 20.23 -9.54
N ARG A 287 0.85 19.30 -10.46
CA ARG A 287 -0.06 19.05 -11.59
C ARG A 287 -1.45 18.62 -11.14
N TRP A 288 -1.53 17.72 -10.15
CA TRP A 288 -2.83 17.32 -9.60
C TRP A 288 -3.53 18.49 -8.91
N ARG A 289 -2.80 19.34 -8.20
CA ARG A 289 -3.36 20.56 -7.59
C ARG A 289 -3.93 21.52 -8.63
N GLU A 290 -3.26 21.69 -9.78
CA GLU A 290 -3.81 22.50 -10.89
C GLU A 290 -5.15 21.94 -11.41
N ILE A 291 -5.26 20.61 -11.54
CA ILE A 291 -6.46 19.93 -12.03
C ILE A 291 -7.59 19.97 -11.01
N SER A 292 -7.30 19.69 -9.75
CA SER A 292 -8.31 19.48 -8.69
C SER A 292 -8.57 20.69 -7.80
N GLY A 293 -7.69 21.68 -7.81
CA GLY A 293 -7.69 22.76 -6.83
C GLY A 293 -7.23 22.35 -5.42
N GLN A 294 -6.88 21.08 -5.21
CA GLN A 294 -6.54 20.53 -3.90
C GLN A 294 -5.14 19.89 -3.89
N THR A 295 -4.39 20.10 -2.81
CA THR A 295 -3.12 19.40 -2.58
C THR A 295 -3.39 18.00 -2.06
N LEU A 296 -2.76 16.98 -2.67
CA LEU A 296 -2.83 15.60 -2.17
C LEU A 296 -2.30 15.51 -0.74
N LEU A 297 -2.92 14.67 0.07
CA LEU A 297 -2.42 14.32 1.39
C LEU A 297 -1.41 13.18 1.24
N GLU A 298 -0.13 13.51 1.39
CA GLU A 298 0.92 12.50 1.44
C GLU A 298 1.02 11.88 2.82
N ARG A 299 1.30 10.58 2.87
CA ARG A 299 1.46 9.83 4.11
C ARG A 299 2.49 8.71 3.94
N TYR A 300 3.04 8.25 5.04
CA TYR A 300 4.01 7.16 5.09
C TYR A 300 3.54 6.04 6.00
N GLY A 301 3.92 4.84 5.62
CA GLY A 301 3.73 3.61 6.36
C GLY A 301 4.07 2.40 5.51
N MET A 302 4.12 1.25 6.14
CA MET A 302 4.45 -0.02 5.52
C MET A 302 3.58 -1.14 6.08
N THR A 303 3.71 -2.34 5.55
CA THR A 303 2.85 -3.46 5.97
C THR A 303 3.03 -3.78 7.46
N GLU A 304 4.24 -3.62 7.98
CA GLU A 304 4.61 -3.91 9.37
C GLU A 304 4.07 -2.89 10.38
N THR A 305 3.76 -1.67 9.94
CA THR A 305 3.37 -0.59 10.86
C THR A 305 1.97 -0.03 10.62
N GLY A 306 1.39 -0.32 9.46
CA GLY A 306 0.28 0.47 8.96
C GLY A 306 0.75 1.88 8.58
N MET A 307 -0.13 2.85 8.64
CA MET A 307 0.23 4.27 8.48
C MET A 307 0.73 4.83 9.79
N VAL A 308 1.84 5.54 9.73
CA VAL A 308 2.51 6.10 10.92
C VAL A 308 2.75 7.60 10.84
N LEU A 309 2.94 8.14 9.64
CA LEU A 309 3.08 9.57 9.39
C LEU A 309 2.05 10.03 8.37
N SER A 310 1.51 11.22 8.54
CA SER A 310 0.54 11.82 7.63
C SER A 310 0.65 13.34 7.63
N ASN A 311 0.54 13.96 6.45
CA ASN A 311 0.19 15.37 6.38
C ASN A 311 -1.18 15.60 7.04
N LEU A 312 -1.43 16.82 7.46
CA LEU A 312 -2.66 17.17 8.16
C LEU A 312 -3.89 17.08 7.22
N TYR A 313 -4.97 16.53 7.73
CA TYR A 313 -6.25 16.59 7.01
C TYR A 313 -6.74 18.04 6.93
N ARG A 314 -6.73 18.76 8.07
CA ARG A 314 -6.98 20.20 8.13
C ARG A 314 -5.69 20.96 8.36
N GLY A 315 -5.34 21.84 7.45
CA GLY A 315 -4.13 22.65 7.53
C GLY A 315 -3.28 22.62 6.27
N VAL A 316 -2.03 23.05 6.40
CA VAL A 316 -1.09 23.10 5.30
C VAL A 316 -0.49 21.74 5.06
N ARG A 317 -0.55 21.26 3.83
CA ARG A 317 0.13 20.04 3.36
C ARG A 317 1.41 20.47 2.66
N ILE A 318 2.53 19.94 3.11
CA ILE A 318 3.86 20.35 2.63
C ILE A 318 4.29 19.34 1.54
N PRO A 319 4.43 19.77 0.27
CA PRO A 319 4.89 18.90 -0.81
C PRO A 319 6.24 18.25 -0.50
N GLY A 320 6.38 16.96 -0.84
CA GLY A 320 7.61 16.21 -0.59
C GLY A 320 7.82 15.82 0.89
N SER A 321 6.84 16.10 1.77
CA SER A 321 6.85 15.63 3.15
C SER A 321 5.74 14.61 3.39
N VAL A 322 5.96 13.74 4.36
CA VAL A 322 4.97 12.76 4.81
C VAL A 322 4.27 13.18 6.11
N GLY A 323 4.49 14.42 6.54
CA GLY A 323 3.81 15.05 7.67
C GLY A 323 4.38 14.66 9.04
N THR A 324 3.48 14.46 10.00
CA THR A 324 3.77 14.24 11.41
C THR A 324 3.24 12.88 11.88
N PRO A 325 3.67 12.37 13.06
CA PRO A 325 3.16 11.12 13.60
C PRO A 325 1.63 11.12 13.76
N LEU A 326 1.01 10.04 13.37
CA LEU A 326 -0.41 9.79 13.55
C LEU A 326 -0.76 9.56 15.05
N PRO A 327 -2.03 9.72 15.45
CA PRO A 327 -2.45 9.44 16.82
C PRO A 327 -2.01 8.05 17.33
N SER A 328 -1.51 8.00 18.55
CA SER A 328 -1.03 6.79 19.23
C SER A 328 0.22 6.13 18.60
N VAL A 329 0.93 6.82 17.73
CA VAL A 329 2.18 6.36 17.11
C VAL A 329 3.34 7.24 17.59
N GLU A 330 4.41 6.59 18.03
CA GLU A 330 5.69 7.23 18.33
C GLU A 330 6.66 6.95 17.18
N VAL A 331 7.35 7.99 16.72
CA VAL A 331 8.36 7.92 15.66
C VAL A 331 9.61 8.65 16.13
N ARG A 332 10.77 8.02 15.94
CA ARG A 332 12.07 8.66 16.19
C ARG A 332 13.02 8.38 15.03
N LEU A 333 14.02 9.23 14.88
CA LEU A 333 15.14 9.04 13.97
C LEU A 333 16.37 8.67 14.79
N VAL A 334 17.11 7.65 14.32
CA VAL A 334 18.32 7.15 14.99
C VAL A 334 19.49 7.07 14.02
N ASP A 335 20.69 7.21 14.54
CA ASP A 335 21.95 6.97 13.82
C ASP A 335 22.23 5.46 13.65
N ASP A 336 23.35 5.11 13.04
CA ASP A 336 23.75 3.72 12.79
C ASP A 336 23.96 2.92 14.10
N ASP A 337 24.30 3.60 15.21
CA ASP A 337 24.49 3.00 16.54
C ASP A 337 23.17 2.90 17.33
N GLY A 338 22.09 3.51 16.83
CA GLY A 338 20.75 3.53 17.44
C GLY A 338 20.55 4.69 18.42
N GLY A 339 21.45 5.65 18.44
CA GLY A 339 21.30 6.89 19.18
C GLY A 339 20.29 7.83 18.49
N PRO A 340 19.41 8.53 19.25
CA PRO A 340 18.47 9.44 18.64
C PRO A 340 19.20 10.65 18.03
N VAL A 341 18.80 11.05 16.80
CA VAL A 341 19.34 12.21 16.12
C VAL A 341 18.42 13.43 16.28
N GLY A 342 19.01 14.64 16.15
CA GLY A 342 18.28 15.90 16.25
C GLY A 342 17.60 16.33 14.95
N GLN A 343 16.95 17.50 15.00
CA GLN A 343 16.35 18.13 13.83
C GLN A 343 17.40 18.45 12.76
N GLY A 344 17.02 18.29 11.49
CA GLY A 344 17.89 18.55 10.35
C GLY A 344 18.96 17.48 10.11
N VAL A 345 19.01 16.43 10.96
CA VAL A 345 19.95 15.32 10.82
C VAL A 345 19.20 14.10 10.30
N ASP A 346 19.75 13.43 9.29
CA ASP A 346 19.20 12.20 8.74
C ASP A 346 19.39 11.03 9.71
N GLY A 347 18.40 10.14 9.76
CA GLY A 347 18.43 8.94 10.59
C GLY A 347 17.46 7.87 10.12
N GLU A 348 17.69 6.62 10.57
CA GLU A 348 16.74 5.52 10.36
C GLU A 348 15.45 5.80 11.14
N ILE A 349 14.30 5.63 10.49
CA ILE A 349 12.99 5.73 11.15
C ILE A 349 12.79 4.49 12.01
N GLU A 350 12.56 4.71 13.30
CA GLU A 350 12.06 3.69 14.20
C GLU A 350 10.66 4.05 14.69
N VAL A 351 9.79 3.04 14.77
CA VAL A 351 8.36 3.20 15.06
C VAL A 351 7.96 2.38 16.27
N LYS A 352 7.15 2.95 17.14
CA LYS A 352 6.51 2.26 18.25
C LYS A 352 5.04 2.66 18.34
N GLY A 353 4.16 1.69 18.55
CA GLY A 353 2.73 1.96 18.68
C GLY A 353 1.90 0.69 18.59
N PRO A 354 0.62 0.77 18.94
CA PRO A 354 -0.27 -0.40 18.97
C PRO A 354 -0.62 -0.94 17.58
N SER A 355 -0.40 -0.18 16.51
CA SER A 355 -0.60 -0.63 15.12
C SER A 355 0.60 -1.41 14.55
N VAL A 356 1.75 -1.38 15.23
CA VAL A 356 2.93 -2.13 14.79
C VAL A 356 2.62 -3.63 14.86
N PHE A 357 2.96 -4.33 13.79
CA PHE A 357 2.70 -5.76 13.63
C PHE A 357 3.23 -6.62 14.79
N ARG A 358 2.67 -7.81 14.94
CA ARG A 358 3.06 -8.70 16.01
C ARG A 358 4.39 -9.41 15.73
N GLU A 359 4.50 -10.01 14.53
CA GLU A 359 5.62 -10.87 14.17
C GLU A 359 5.66 -11.14 12.66
N TYR A 360 6.78 -11.60 12.15
CA TYR A 360 6.84 -12.29 10.87
C TYR A 360 6.46 -13.75 11.05
N TRP A 361 5.47 -14.23 10.32
CA TRP A 361 4.94 -15.59 10.41
C TRP A 361 6.04 -16.64 10.23
N GLY A 362 6.20 -17.51 11.23
CA GLY A 362 7.19 -18.58 11.20
C GLY A 362 8.65 -18.13 11.12
N ARG A 363 8.94 -16.86 11.45
CA ARG A 363 10.29 -16.27 11.36
C ARG A 363 10.67 -15.53 12.65
N PRO A 364 10.85 -16.24 13.77
CA PRO A 364 11.17 -15.61 15.06
C PRO A 364 12.46 -14.79 15.02
N ASP A 365 13.51 -15.29 14.36
CA ASP A 365 14.78 -14.56 14.25
C ASP A 365 14.64 -13.24 13.50
N ALA A 366 13.96 -13.24 12.35
CA ALA A 366 13.67 -12.03 11.60
C ALA A 366 12.78 -11.05 12.39
N THR A 367 11.90 -11.57 13.24
CA THR A 367 11.08 -10.72 14.12
C THR A 367 11.96 -10.05 15.17
N VAL A 368 12.85 -10.79 15.82
CA VAL A 368 13.79 -10.22 16.82
C VAL A 368 14.70 -9.17 16.19
N GLU A 369 15.27 -9.45 15.02
CA GLU A 369 16.15 -8.53 14.29
C GLU A 369 15.45 -7.23 13.85
N ALA A 370 14.13 -7.30 13.62
CA ALA A 370 13.33 -6.13 13.20
C ALA A 370 13.07 -5.13 14.34
N PHE A 371 13.32 -5.52 15.60
CA PHE A 371 13.08 -4.66 16.75
C PHE A 371 14.35 -4.34 17.51
N ARG A 372 14.44 -3.11 18.04
CA ARG A 372 15.47 -2.64 18.96
C ARG A 372 14.76 -1.99 20.17
N ASP A 373 14.89 -2.56 21.35
CA ASP A 373 14.30 -2.03 22.59
C ASP A 373 12.79 -1.71 22.48
N GLY A 374 12.06 -2.56 21.77
CA GLY A 374 10.62 -2.41 21.53
C GLY A 374 10.24 -1.41 20.43
N TRP A 375 11.22 -0.85 19.70
CA TRP A 375 11.02 -0.04 18.51
C TRP A 375 11.23 -0.88 17.26
N PHE A 376 10.28 -0.80 16.33
CA PHE A 376 10.40 -1.44 15.03
C PHE A 376 11.30 -0.60 14.12
N ARG A 377 12.31 -1.24 13.54
CA ARG A 377 13.27 -0.67 12.60
C ARG A 377 12.71 -0.76 11.20
N THR A 378 12.43 0.38 10.59
CA THR A 378 11.81 0.40 9.26
C THR A 378 12.80 0.14 8.12
N GLY A 379 14.09 0.43 8.32
CA GLY A 379 15.09 0.47 7.28
C GLY A 379 14.95 1.66 6.32
N ASP A 380 14.01 2.56 6.58
CA ASP A 380 13.84 3.79 5.81
C ASP A 380 14.52 4.96 6.54
N VAL A 381 15.15 5.86 5.79
CA VAL A 381 15.87 7.03 6.30
C VAL A 381 15.02 8.28 6.05
N ALA A 382 14.98 9.16 7.04
CA ALA A 382 14.28 10.43 6.95
C ALA A 382 15.06 11.55 7.63
N VAL A 383 14.62 12.77 7.40
CA VAL A 383 14.97 13.96 8.16
C VAL A 383 13.70 14.56 8.75
N VAL A 384 13.80 15.19 9.92
CA VAL A 384 12.71 15.91 10.57
C VAL A 384 13.08 17.37 10.77
N ASP A 385 12.22 18.27 10.28
CA ASP A 385 12.34 19.72 10.44
C ASP A 385 11.01 20.26 10.98
N ASP A 386 11.03 20.99 12.10
CA ASP A 386 9.84 21.52 12.77
C ASP A 386 8.74 20.45 13.03
N GLY A 387 9.15 19.21 13.32
CA GLY A 387 8.25 18.08 13.56
C GLY A 387 7.68 17.43 12.31
N VAL A 388 8.00 17.93 11.11
CA VAL A 388 7.54 17.40 9.82
C VAL A 388 8.61 16.48 9.23
N TYR A 389 8.23 15.28 8.87
CA TYR A 389 9.12 14.25 8.34
C TYR A 389 9.17 14.28 6.82
N ARG A 390 10.36 14.11 6.27
CA ARG A 390 10.63 13.92 4.85
C ARG A 390 11.45 12.64 4.65
N ILE A 391 10.93 11.71 3.85
CA ILE A 391 11.61 10.44 3.56
C ILE A 391 12.74 10.71 2.57
N LEU A 392 13.93 10.23 2.90
CA LEU A 392 15.11 10.28 2.04
C LEU A 392 15.31 9.00 1.23
N GLY A 393 14.66 7.91 1.65
CA GLY A 393 14.66 6.62 0.95
C GLY A 393 15.00 5.45 1.85
N ARG A 394 15.02 4.26 1.26
CA ARG A 394 15.38 3.04 1.97
C ARG A 394 16.89 2.87 2.06
N GLN A 395 17.41 2.63 3.26
CA GLN A 395 18.85 2.53 3.54
C GLN A 395 19.57 1.53 2.62
N SER A 396 18.93 0.40 2.32
CA SER A 396 19.50 -0.67 1.51
C SER A 396 19.42 -0.46 -0.01
N VAL A 397 18.62 0.50 -0.49
CA VAL A 397 18.28 0.63 -1.92
C VAL A 397 18.41 2.05 -2.43
N ASP A 398 17.98 3.04 -1.64
CA ASP A 398 17.84 4.43 -2.09
C ASP A 398 18.92 5.34 -1.50
N ILE A 399 19.62 4.90 -0.45
CA ILE A 399 20.75 5.65 0.11
C ILE A 399 22.02 5.14 -0.52
N ILE A 400 22.62 5.98 -1.36
CA ILE A 400 23.87 5.71 -2.09
C ILE A 400 25.04 6.21 -1.25
N LYS A 401 26.04 5.35 -1.01
CA LYS A 401 27.24 5.70 -0.25
C LYS A 401 28.38 6.07 -1.20
N THR A 402 28.48 7.34 -1.56
CA THR A 402 29.42 7.85 -2.56
C THR A 402 30.40 8.85 -1.98
N GLY A 403 31.70 8.60 -2.08
CA GLY A 403 32.75 9.48 -1.60
C GLY A 403 32.69 9.80 -0.10
N GLY A 404 32.16 8.89 0.72
CA GLY A 404 31.96 9.08 2.16
C GLY A 404 30.64 9.77 2.54
N GLU A 405 29.87 10.22 1.53
CA GLU A 405 28.57 10.88 1.73
C GLU A 405 27.43 9.88 1.58
N LYS A 406 26.34 10.07 2.34
CA LYS A 406 25.06 9.35 2.17
C LYS A 406 24.13 10.21 1.29
N VAL A 407 23.81 9.73 0.10
CA VAL A 407 23.04 10.47 -0.92
C VAL A 407 21.69 9.81 -1.16
N SER A 408 20.63 10.58 -1.09
CA SER A 408 19.28 10.10 -1.43
C SER A 408 19.11 10.00 -2.95
N ALA A 409 18.85 8.80 -3.45
CA ALA A 409 18.46 8.59 -4.85
C ALA A 409 17.16 9.33 -5.18
N LEU A 410 16.19 9.36 -4.24
CA LEU A 410 14.89 10.02 -4.43
C LEU A 410 15.04 11.53 -4.61
N GLU A 411 15.96 12.18 -3.88
CA GLU A 411 16.25 13.60 -4.04
C GLU A 411 16.77 13.91 -5.46
N ILE A 412 17.65 13.05 -5.98
CA ILE A 412 18.18 13.22 -7.33
C ILE A 412 17.08 12.97 -8.37
N GLU A 413 16.28 11.91 -8.19
CA GLU A 413 15.14 11.59 -9.05
C GLU A 413 14.15 12.76 -9.14
N ASP A 414 13.80 13.39 -8.02
CA ASP A 414 12.88 14.54 -7.99
C ASP A 414 13.42 15.73 -8.78
N VAL A 415 14.71 16.03 -8.64
CA VAL A 415 15.34 17.08 -9.42
C VAL A 415 15.32 16.76 -10.92
N LEU A 416 15.70 15.53 -11.30
CA LEU A 416 15.80 15.15 -12.71
C LEU A 416 14.44 15.06 -13.41
N ARG A 417 13.36 14.68 -12.69
CA ARG A 417 11.98 14.73 -13.20
C ARG A 417 11.50 16.15 -13.53
N GLY A 418 12.15 17.17 -12.98
CA GLY A 418 11.92 18.57 -13.34
C GLY A 418 12.52 18.99 -14.71
N HIS A 419 13.30 18.14 -15.37
CA HIS A 419 13.87 18.39 -16.67
C HIS A 419 12.86 18.08 -17.79
N ALA A 420 12.65 19.01 -18.74
CA ALA A 420 11.61 18.89 -19.76
C ALA A 420 11.73 17.62 -20.64
N ALA A 421 12.94 17.13 -20.84
CA ALA A 421 13.22 15.94 -21.63
C ALA A 421 13.14 14.61 -20.84
N VAL A 422 12.81 14.64 -19.53
CA VAL A 422 12.68 13.46 -18.67
C VAL A 422 11.21 13.16 -18.40
N ARG A 423 10.71 12.06 -18.95
CA ARG A 423 9.36 11.55 -18.63
C ARG A 423 9.32 10.83 -17.28
N ASP A 424 10.33 10.02 -17.00
CA ASP A 424 10.53 9.33 -15.73
C ASP A 424 12.01 8.97 -15.55
N CYS A 425 12.44 8.77 -14.31
CA CYS A 425 13.80 8.33 -14.02
C CYS A 425 13.87 7.55 -12.71
N ALA A 426 14.92 6.75 -12.59
CA ALA A 426 15.28 6.08 -11.36
C ALA A 426 16.80 6.13 -11.15
N VAL A 427 17.21 6.42 -9.92
CA VAL A 427 18.62 6.56 -9.53
C VAL A 427 19.03 5.39 -8.64
N ILE A 428 20.21 4.85 -8.90
CA ILE A 428 20.81 3.76 -8.13
C ILE A 428 22.29 4.02 -7.84
N GLY A 429 22.80 3.38 -6.79
CA GLY A 429 24.23 3.21 -6.57
C GLY A 429 24.74 2.02 -7.35
N ILE A 430 25.85 2.18 -8.04
CA ILE A 430 26.62 1.10 -8.67
C ILE A 430 27.98 1.04 -7.98
N GLU A 431 28.42 -0.16 -7.60
CA GLU A 431 29.71 -0.35 -6.96
C GLU A 431 30.86 0.29 -7.75
N ASP A 432 31.71 1.02 -7.05
CA ASP A 432 32.85 1.75 -7.60
C ASP A 432 34.03 1.69 -6.66
N THR A 433 35.22 1.38 -7.20
CA THR A 433 36.43 1.17 -6.41
C THR A 433 37.00 2.45 -5.80
N GLU A 434 36.71 3.62 -6.39
CA GLU A 434 37.18 4.93 -5.90
C GLU A 434 36.15 5.58 -4.96
N TRP A 435 34.86 5.46 -5.30
CA TRP A 435 33.80 6.20 -4.64
C TRP A 435 32.98 5.35 -3.65
N GLY A 436 33.22 4.05 -3.57
CA GLY A 436 32.35 3.08 -2.91
C GLY A 436 31.14 2.74 -3.79
N GLU A 437 30.28 3.72 -4.04
CA GLU A 437 29.23 3.66 -5.04
C GLU A 437 29.27 4.91 -5.92
N ARG A 438 29.04 4.76 -7.23
CA ARG A 438 28.78 5.89 -8.13
C ARG A 438 27.29 6.05 -8.38
N VAL A 439 26.86 7.29 -8.49
CA VAL A 439 25.46 7.62 -8.80
C VAL A 439 25.20 7.33 -10.29
N ALA A 440 24.26 6.43 -10.57
CA ALA A 440 23.81 6.09 -11.92
C ALA A 440 22.33 6.38 -12.09
N VAL A 441 21.91 6.89 -13.25
CA VAL A 441 20.52 7.21 -13.54
C VAL A 441 20.01 6.45 -14.76
N ALA A 442 18.89 5.74 -14.62
CA ALA A 442 18.09 5.25 -15.73
C ALA A 442 17.01 6.29 -16.05
N VAL A 443 16.87 6.67 -17.31
CA VAL A 443 15.92 7.71 -17.76
C VAL A 443 15.03 7.15 -18.84
N VAL A 444 13.75 7.48 -18.75
CA VAL A 444 12.76 7.35 -19.82
C VAL A 444 12.57 8.74 -20.42
N PRO A 445 12.97 8.96 -21.67
CA PRO A 445 12.84 10.28 -22.31
C PRO A 445 11.38 10.72 -22.47
N ALA A 446 11.13 12.01 -22.44
CA ALA A 446 9.92 12.58 -23.04
C ALA A 446 10.05 12.53 -24.56
N ASP A 447 8.94 12.29 -25.27
CA ASP A 447 8.77 12.07 -26.69
C ASP A 447 9.96 12.47 -27.60
N ASP A 448 10.57 11.48 -28.27
CA ASP A 448 11.67 11.59 -29.28
C ASP A 448 12.88 12.48 -28.90
N THR A 449 13.07 12.75 -27.61
CA THR A 449 14.18 13.58 -27.14
C THR A 449 15.45 12.74 -26.96
N ILE A 450 16.55 13.18 -27.54
CA ILE A 450 17.88 12.61 -27.27
C ILE A 450 18.42 13.28 -26.02
N LEU A 451 18.66 12.47 -24.98
CA LEU A 451 19.25 12.92 -23.73
C LEU A 451 20.70 12.46 -23.63
N ASP A 452 21.58 13.35 -23.22
CA ASP A 452 22.92 12.97 -22.82
C ASP A 452 23.21 13.25 -21.34
N LEU A 453 24.22 12.60 -20.81
CA LEU A 453 24.58 12.69 -19.39
C LEU A 453 25.00 14.12 -19.00
N GLU A 454 25.72 14.84 -19.85
CA GLU A 454 26.22 16.19 -19.52
C GLU A 454 25.09 17.22 -19.47
N GLU A 455 24.06 17.08 -20.31
CA GLU A 455 22.87 17.92 -20.27
C GLU A 455 22.13 17.74 -18.92
N LEU A 456 21.89 16.47 -18.50
CA LEU A 456 21.27 16.17 -17.22
C LEU A 456 22.12 16.66 -16.05
N ARG A 457 23.44 16.51 -16.12
CA ARG A 457 24.38 17.02 -15.11
C ARG A 457 24.38 18.54 -15.03
N ALA A 458 24.33 19.24 -16.16
CA ALA A 458 24.27 20.69 -16.20
C ALA A 458 22.98 21.22 -15.53
N PHE A 459 21.84 20.55 -15.78
CA PHE A 459 20.58 20.86 -15.13
C PHE A 459 20.62 20.58 -13.62
N ALA A 460 21.10 19.41 -13.24
CA ALA A 460 21.16 18.96 -11.85
C ALA A 460 22.15 19.82 -11.02
N ARG A 461 23.28 20.25 -11.61
CA ARG A 461 24.31 21.08 -10.93
C ARG A 461 23.77 22.41 -10.40
N GLN A 462 22.69 22.92 -10.96
CA GLN A 462 22.05 24.14 -10.47
C GLN A 462 21.25 23.93 -9.18
N ARG A 463 21.01 22.67 -8.79
CA ARG A 463 20.07 22.29 -7.71
C ARG A 463 20.67 21.31 -6.71
N LEU A 464 21.70 20.58 -7.10
CA LEU A 464 22.32 19.53 -6.30
C LEU A 464 23.82 19.76 -6.08
N ALA A 465 24.32 19.29 -4.96
CA ALA A 465 25.76 19.29 -4.66
C ALA A 465 26.54 18.40 -5.67
N PRO A 466 27.80 18.71 -5.97
CA PRO A 466 28.60 18.01 -6.98
C PRO A 466 28.68 16.49 -6.82
N TYR A 467 28.70 15.98 -5.59
CA TYR A 467 28.78 14.54 -5.30
C TYR A 467 27.46 13.79 -5.56
N LYS A 468 26.34 14.50 -5.69
CA LYS A 468 25.02 13.95 -6.04
C LYS A 468 24.77 13.83 -7.53
N LEU A 469 25.67 14.38 -8.36
CA LEU A 469 25.47 14.41 -9.82
C LEU A 469 25.65 13.01 -10.41
N PRO A 470 24.74 12.56 -11.30
CA PRO A 470 24.88 11.28 -11.98
C PRO A 470 26.21 11.16 -12.76
N ARG A 471 26.82 10.00 -12.70
CA ARG A 471 28.06 9.67 -13.40
C ARG A 471 27.84 8.70 -14.56
N GLU A 472 26.69 8.07 -14.60
CA GLU A 472 26.32 7.10 -15.63
C GLU A 472 24.84 7.26 -15.98
N LEU A 473 24.53 7.14 -17.29
CA LEU A 473 23.18 7.27 -17.83
C LEU A 473 22.82 6.00 -18.61
N LEU A 474 21.63 5.46 -18.34
CA LEU A 474 20.99 4.42 -19.14
C LEU A 474 19.65 4.94 -19.65
N VAL A 475 19.46 4.97 -20.96
CA VAL A 475 18.17 5.35 -21.57
C VAL A 475 17.33 4.10 -21.80
N LEU A 476 16.08 4.13 -21.37
CA LEU A 476 15.12 3.03 -21.46
C LEU A 476 13.79 3.51 -22.04
N ASP A 477 13.07 2.61 -22.70
CA ASP A 477 11.70 2.88 -23.16
C ASP A 477 10.71 2.94 -22.00
N ASP A 478 10.92 2.13 -20.94
CA ASP A 478 10.17 2.15 -19.69
C ASP A 478 11.02 1.62 -18.52
N LEU A 479 10.70 2.06 -17.29
CA LEU A 479 11.35 1.55 -16.09
C LEU A 479 10.76 0.19 -15.67
N PRO A 480 11.58 -0.74 -15.15
CA PRO A 480 11.04 -1.99 -14.63
C PRO A 480 10.21 -1.75 -13.36
N HIS A 481 8.93 -2.08 -13.41
CA HIS A 481 8.00 -1.94 -12.29
C HIS A 481 7.52 -3.30 -11.78
N ASN A 482 7.24 -3.38 -10.48
CA ASN A 482 6.51 -4.49 -9.90
C ASN A 482 4.98 -4.31 -10.08
N ALA A 483 4.19 -5.30 -9.63
CA ALA A 483 2.73 -5.26 -9.70
C ALA A 483 2.08 -4.07 -8.98
N LEU A 484 2.80 -3.39 -8.08
CA LEU A 484 2.38 -2.19 -7.36
C LEU A 484 2.77 -0.89 -8.07
N GLY A 485 3.44 -0.97 -9.22
CA GLY A 485 3.98 0.19 -9.93
C GLY A 485 5.21 0.80 -9.27
N LYS A 486 5.90 0.08 -8.35
CA LYS A 486 7.19 0.51 -7.81
C LYS A 486 8.33 0.07 -8.72
N VAL A 487 9.30 0.97 -8.94
CA VAL A 487 10.51 0.66 -9.68
C VAL A 487 11.31 -0.45 -9.00
N VAL A 488 11.72 -1.45 -9.77
CA VAL A 488 12.52 -2.60 -9.32
C VAL A 488 14.01 -2.28 -9.50
N LYS A 489 14.60 -1.54 -8.55
CA LYS A 489 16.01 -1.09 -8.61
C LYS A 489 17.05 -2.23 -8.76
N PRO A 490 16.88 -3.42 -8.15
CA PRO A 490 17.77 -4.55 -8.45
C PRO A 490 17.83 -4.90 -9.94
N ARG A 491 16.68 -4.83 -10.63
CA ARG A 491 16.65 -5.09 -12.09
C ARG A 491 17.38 -4.01 -12.89
N LEU A 492 17.35 -2.76 -12.43
CA LEU A 492 18.14 -1.68 -13.05
C LEU A 492 19.63 -1.95 -12.91
N ARG A 493 20.12 -2.44 -11.75
CA ARG A 493 21.54 -2.81 -11.58
C ARG A 493 21.99 -3.86 -12.61
N GLU A 494 21.14 -4.86 -12.87
CA GLU A 494 21.40 -5.88 -13.91
C GLU A 494 21.48 -5.26 -15.32
N LEU A 495 20.59 -4.31 -15.64
CA LEU A 495 20.57 -3.63 -16.92
C LEU A 495 21.84 -2.77 -17.12
N PHE A 496 22.27 -2.02 -16.12
CA PHE A 496 23.54 -1.27 -16.17
C PHE A 496 24.74 -2.20 -16.34
N ALA A 497 24.82 -3.30 -15.61
CA ALA A 497 25.88 -4.29 -15.77
C ALA A 497 25.93 -4.88 -17.19
N SER A 498 24.77 -5.15 -17.78
CA SER A 498 24.67 -5.68 -19.14
C SER A 498 25.07 -4.64 -20.22
N ALA A 499 24.70 -3.36 -20.02
CA ALA A 499 25.06 -2.29 -20.92
C ALA A 499 26.59 -2.01 -20.95
N THR A 500 27.22 -2.05 -19.78
CA THR A 500 28.66 -1.88 -19.64
C THR A 500 29.44 -3.02 -20.33
N THR A 501 28.91 -4.25 -20.32
CA THR A 501 29.55 -5.42 -20.98
C THR A 501 29.47 -5.37 -22.49
N GLN A 502 28.50 -4.62 -23.08
CA GLN A 502 28.37 -4.46 -24.54
C GLN A 502 29.25 -3.34 -25.12
N GLN A 503 29.87 -2.50 -24.28
CA GLN A 503 30.76 -1.43 -24.68
C GLN A 503 32.26 -1.80 -24.58
N LEU A 504 32.59 -3.00 -24.09
CA LEU A 504 33.93 -3.62 -24.06
C LEU A 504 34.06 -4.66 -25.19
#